data_4043b8b499b06a71c8b1ed66619e4250
#
_entry.id   4043b8b499b06a71c8b1ed66619e4250
#
_cell.length_a   1.000
_cell.length_b   1.000
_cell.length_c   1.000
_cell.angle_alpha   90.00
_cell.angle_beta   90.00
_cell.angle_gamma   90.00
#
_symmetry.space_group_name_H-M   'P 1'
#
loop_
_entity.id
_entity.type
_entity.pdbx_description
1 polymer ?
#
loop_
_entity_poly.entity_id
_entity_poly.type
_entity_poly.pdbx_seq_one_letter_code
_entity_poly.pdbx_strand_id
1 'polypeptide(L)'
;MSYKKIKIPKKGQKISYIDGKLVVPDNPIIPFIEGDGIGVDITPPMINVVNEAIKIAYDGKKKIEWMEVFCGEKATKKYDKDTWLPDETIDALKEYVVSIKGPLTTPVGGGIRSLNVSLRQILDLYVCLRPIRYFDGVPSPVKRPQDVDMVIFRENSEDIYCGVEFEANSKESDKLLKILKKDFDVTKVRFDENVGIGIKPISKSG
;
A
#
# COMPACT_ATOMS: atom_id res chain seq x y z
N MET A 1 -8.44 18.54 -11.68
CA MET A 1 -8.14 19.15 -10.35
C MET A 1 -6.77 19.80 -10.44
N SER A 2 -6.52 20.87 -9.71
CA SER A 2 -5.17 21.45 -9.58
C SER A 2 -4.63 21.08 -8.20
N TYR A 3 -3.48 20.46 -8.17
CA TYR A 3 -2.76 20.17 -6.92
C TYR A 3 -1.89 21.37 -6.52
N LYS A 4 -1.64 21.54 -5.22
CA LYS A 4 -0.82 22.66 -4.70
C LYS A 4 0.67 22.42 -4.86
N LYS A 5 1.13 21.20 -4.63
CA LYS A 5 2.56 20.81 -4.61
C LYS A 5 2.89 19.76 -5.67
N ILE A 6 1.94 18.96 -6.13
CA ILE A 6 2.13 17.94 -7.16
C ILE A 6 2.11 18.60 -8.53
N LYS A 7 3.09 18.28 -9.35
CA LYS A 7 3.20 18.79 -10.73
C LYS A 7 2.70 17.74 -11.71
N ILE A 8 1.57 18.00 -12.33
CA ILE A 8 1.04 17.14 -13.40
C ILE A 8 1.93 17.30 -14.64
N PRO A 9 2.40 16.21 -15.28
CA PRO A 9 3.09 16.28 -16.55
C PRO A 9 2.27 16.99 -17.62
N LYS A 10 2.89 17.87 -18.39
CA LYS A 10 2.21 18.62 -19.49
C LYS A 10 1.79 17.69 -20.64
N LYS A 11 2.48 16.56 -20.79
CA LYS A 11 2.21 15.52 -21.78
C LYS A 11 1.69 14.30 -21.02
N GLY A 12 0.91 13.48 -21.71
CA GLY A 12 0.34 12.28 -21.14
C GLY A 12 -1.14 12.40 -20.80
N GLN A 13 -1.75 11.26 -20.57
CA GLN A 13 -3.18 11.11 -20.32
C GLN A 13 -3.40 10.18 -19.13
N LYS A 14 -4.54 10.35 -18.45
CA LYS A 14 -4.91 9.45 -17.36
C LYS A 14 -5.33 8.08 -17.89
N ILE A 15 -4.94 7.03 -17.16
CA ILE A 15 -5.58 5.73 -17.28
C ILE A 15 -7.02 5.89 -16.76
N SER A 16 -7.98 5.34 -17.46
CA SER A 16 -9.39 5.37 -17.07
C SER A 16 -9.98 3.98 -16.96
N TYR A 17 -11.08 3.88 -16.23
CA TYR A 17 -11.84 2.64 -16.07
C TYR A 17 -13.22 2.88 -16.66
N ILE A 18 -13.51 2.27 -17.81
CA ILE A 18 -14.75 2.46 -18.56
C ILE A 18 -15.37 1.09 -18.81
N ASP A 19 -16.64 0.93 -18.45
CA ASP A 19 -17.42 -0.31 -18.65
C ASP A 19 -16.71 -1.56 -18.15
N GLY A 20 -16.09 -1.49 -16.97
CA GLY A 20 -15.40 -2.62 -16.37
C GLY A 20 -14.01 -2.94 -16.98
N LYS A 21 -13.45 -2.05 -17.81
CA LYS A 21 -12.15 -2.25 -18.47
C LYS A 21 -11.23 -1.07 -18.26
N LEU A 22 -9.95 -1.35 -18.07
CA LEU A 22 -8.91 -0.34 -18.10
C LEU A 22 -8.65 0.13 -19.54
N VAL A 23 -8.73 1.44 -19.73
CA VAL A 23 -8.33 2.13 -20.96
C VAL A 23 -6.99 2.81 -20.71
N VAL A 24 -5.94 2.26 -21.32
CA VAL A 24 -4.56 2.72 -21.14
C VAL A 24 -4.12 3.47 -22.40
N PRO A 25 -3.82 4.78 -22.31
CA PRO A 25 -3.33 5.56 -23.43
C PRO A 25 -1.88 5.19 -23.80
N ASP A 26 -1.37 5.65 -24.95
CA ASP A 26 0.00 5.38 -25.37
C ASP A 26 1.06 6.11 -24.50
N ASN A 27 0.65 7.18 -23.84
CA ASN A 27 1.48 7.92 -22.89
C ASN A 27 0.74 8.14 -21.55
N PRO A 28 0.56 7.08 -20.74
CA PRO A 28 -0.14 7.19 -19.47
C PRO A 28 0.66 8.03 -18.47
N ILE A 29 -0.05 8.83 -17.67
CA ILE A 29 0.53 9.46 -16.49
C ILE A 29 0.45 8.45 -15.35
N ILE A 30 1.60 8.10 -14.77
CA ILE A 30 1.69 7.18 -13.63
C ILE A 30 2.28 7.92 -12.43
N PRO A 31 1.48 8.14 -11.35
CA PRO A 31 2.01 8.64 -10.10
C PRO A 31 3.04 7.69 -9.51
N PHE A 32 4.07 8.25 -8.88
CA PHE A 32 4.99 7.47 -8.09
C PHE A 32 5.34 8.16 -6.77
N ILE A 33 5.51 7.36 -5.74
CA ILE A 33 6.10 7.76 -4.46
C ILE A 33 7.53 7.25 -4.45
N GLU A 34 8.51 8.16 -4.37
CA GLU A 34 9.94 7.78 -4.31
C GLU A 34 10.22 6.90 -3.10
N GLY A 35 9.61 7.26 -1.94
CA GLY A 35 9.78 6.54 -0.70
C GLY A 35 10.87 7.10 0.19
N ASP A 36 11.03 6.45 1.35
CA ASP A 36 11.99 6.80 2.40
C ASP A 36 13.21 5.88 2.36
N GLY A 37 14.25 6.24 3.09
CA GLY A 37 15.46 5.44 3.20
C GLY A 37 16.07 5.09 1.84
N ILE A 38 16.10 3.81 1.51
CA ILE A 38 16.62 3.33 0.22
C ILE A 38 15.77 3.72 -1.00
N GLY A 39 14.61 4.35 -0.79
CA GLY A 39 13.71 4.79 -1.87
C GLY A 39 14.42 5.71 -2.88
N VAL A 40 15.27 6.60 -2.39
CA VAL A 40 16.05 7.53 -3.23
C VAL A 40 17.08 6.81 -4.13
N ASP A 41 17.54 5.63 -3.70
CA ASP A 41 18.52 4.83 -4.45
C ASP A 41 17.85 3.93 -5.48
N ILE A 42 16.70 3.33 -5.15
CA ILE A 42 16.05 2.30 -5.99
C ILE A 42 15.05 2.88 -6.99
N THR A 43 14.46 4.04 -6.71
CA THR A 43 13.42 4.62 -7.58
C THR A 43 13.98 5.11 -8.92
N PRO A 44 15.11 5.82 -9.00
CA PRO A 44 15.68 6.22 -10.29
C PRO A 44 16.05 5.03 -11.19
N PRO A 45 16.76 3.97 -10.71
CA PRO A 45 16.99 2.78 -11.50
C PRO A 45 15.70 2.09 -11.95
N MET A 46 14.68 2.00 -11.10
CA MET A 46 13.38 1.44 -11.46
C MET A 46 12.76 2.19 -12.64
N ILE A 47 12.70 3.51 -12.57
CA ILE A 47 12.18 4.37 -13.66
C ILE A 47 12.95 4.11 -14.97
N ASN A 48 14.28 4.06 -14.90
CA ASN A 48 15.12 3.83 -16.08
C ASN A 48 14.87 2.46 -16.71
N VAL A 49 14.83 1.40 -15.90
CA VAL A 49 14.57 0.03 -16.36
C VAL A 49 13.19 -0.07 -17.01
N VAL A 50 12.16 0.50 -16.38
CA VAL A 50 10.79 0.48 -16.91
C VAL A 50 10.70 1.27 -18.21
N ASN A 51 11.34 2.44 -18.30
CA ASN A 51 11.35 3.25 -19.52
C ASN A 51 12.00 2.50 -20.70
N GLU A 52 13.17 1.88 -20.50
CA GLU A 52 13.84 1.11 -21.55
C GLU A 52 13.05 -0.16 -21.94
N ALA A 53 12.44 -0.84 -20.96
CA ALA A 53 11.58 -1.99 -21.24
C ALA A 53 10.37 -1.60 -22.13
N ILE A 54 9.71 -0.49 -21.81
CA ILE A 54 8.57 0.01 -22.61
C ILE A 54 9.04 0.44 -24.01
N LYS A 55 10.15 1.15 -24.10
CA LYS A 55 10.72 1.58 -25.38
C LYS A 55 11.00 0.38 -26.30
N ILE A 56 11.59 -0.69 -25.76
CA ILE A 56 11.86 -1.92 -26.50
C ILE A 56 10.56 -2.65 -26.87
N ALA A 57 9.67 -2.85 -25.91
CA ALA A 57 8.44 -3.61 -26.10
C ALA A 57 7.46 -2.97 -27.10
N TYR A 58 7.50 -1.66 -27.25
CA TYR A 58 6.58 -0.89 -28.10
C TYR A 58 7.28 -0.10 -29.22
N ASP A 59 8.53 -0.43 -29.56
CA ASP A 59 9.32 0.24 -30.62
C ASP A 59 9.35 1.78 -30.45
N GLY A 60 9.42 2.27 -29.21
CA GLY A 60 9.43 3.69 -28.89
C GLY A 60 8.09 4.42 -29.10
N LYS A 61 7.02 3.71 -29.48
CA LYS A 61 5.70 4.32 -29.74
C LYS A 61 4.94 4.68 -28.48
N LYS A 62 5.29 4.08 -27.34
CA LYS A 62 4.65 4.33 -26.04
C LYS A 62 5.66 4.79 -25.02
N LYS A 63 5.20 5.55 -24.04
CA LYS A 63 6.06 6.04 -22.97
C LYS A 63 5.23 6.41 -21.74
N ILE A 64 5.76 6.22 -20.54
CA ILE A 64 5.15 6.69 -19.30
C ILE A 64 5.54 8.15 -19.04
N GLU A 65 4.56 8.96 -18.67
CA GLU A 65 4.78 10.28 -18.08
C GLU A 65 4.69 10.16 -16.55
N TRP A 66 5.86 10.20 -15.92
CA TRP A 66 5.97 10.03 -14.48
C TRP A 66 5.52 11.26 -13.71
N MET A 67 4.69 11.08 -12.68
CA MET A 67 4.19 12.14 -11.80
C MET A 67 4.57 11.84 -10.35
N GLU A 68 5.53 12.60 -9.81
CA GLU A 68 5.90 12.43 -8.41
C GLU A 68 4.79 12.92 -7.48
N VAL A 69 4.40 12.08 -6.54
CA VAL A 69 3.51 12.39 -5.42
C VAL A 69 4.22 12.10 -4.10
N PHE A 70 3.87 12.82 -3.04
CA PHE A 70 4.68 12.85 -1.83
C PHE A 70 4.02 12.08 -0.69
N CYS A 71 4.79 11.21 -0.03
CA CYS A 71 4.43 10.49 1.16
C CYS A 71 5.68 10.19 2.00
N GLY A 72 5.53 9.99 3.29
CA GLY A 72 6.64 9.72 4.19
C GLY A 72 7.48 10.97 4.51
N GLU A 73 8.76 10.79 4.78
CA GLU A 73 9.68 11.88 5.14
C GLU A 73 9.78 12.98 4.07
N LYS A 74 9.65 12.62 2.80
CA LYS A 74 9.68 13.61 1.73
C LYS A 74 8.45 14.52 1.77
N ALA A 75 7.30 14.01 2.19
CA ALA A 75 6.10 14.82 2.37
C ALA A 75 6.28 15.84 3.49
N THR A 76 6.85 15.47 4.64
CA THR A 76 7.07 16.41 5.75
C THR A 76 7.97 17.59 5.37
N LYS A 77 8.90 17.37 4.44
CA LYS A 77 9.78 18.42 3.89
C LYS A 77 9.10 19.31 2.84
N LYS A 78 8.11 18.77 2.13
CA LYS A 78 7.41 19.49 1.04
C LYS A 78 6.18 20.26 1.52
N TYR A 79 5.50 19.79 2.56
CA TYR A 79 4.28 20.39 3.12
C TYR A 79 4.58 21.04 4.47
N ASP A 80 4.55 20.27 5.54
CA ASP A 80 4.92 20.66 6.89
C ASP A 80 5.35 19.41 7.68
N LYS A 81 6.00 19.62 8.82
CA LYS A 81 6.61 18.55 9.63
C LYS A 81 5.66 17.44 10.10
N ASP A 82 4.37 17.71 10.16
CA ASP A 82 3.36 16.78 10.65
C ASP A 82 2.60 16.08 9.50
N THR A 83 2.80 16.53 8.26
CA THR A 83 2.13 15.98 7.07
C THR A 83 2.93 14.84 6.43
N TRP A 84 2.67 13.61 6.88
CA TRP A 84 3.29 12.39 6.36
C TRP A 84 2.56 11.81 5.14
N LEU A 85 1.26 12.03 5.02
CA LEU A 85 0.42 11.58 3.91
C LEU A 85 -0.54 12.70 3.52
N PRO A 86 -0.16 13.57 2.57
CA PRO A 86 -1.01 14.68 2.13
C PRO A 86 -2.29 14.21 1.44
N ASP A 87 -3.40 14.92 1.65
CA ASP A 87 -4.68 14.62 0.99
C ASP A 87 -4.57 14.65 -0.53
N GLU A 88 -3.83 15.62 -1.10
CA GLU A 88 -3.65 15.69 -2.55
C GLU A 88 -2.86 14.50 -3.13
N THR A 89 -2.05 13.80 -2.32
CA THR A 89 -1.44 12.53 -2.72
C THR A 89 -2.49 11.44 -2.82
N ILE A 90 -3.38 11.35 -1.83
CA ILE A 90 -4.50 10.40 -1.84
C ILE A 90 -5.40 10.65 -3.04
N ASP A 91 -5.76 11.91 -3.29
CA ASP A 91 -6.57 12.32 -4.43
C ASP A 91 -5.91 11.95 -5.77
N ALA A 92 -4.60 12.21 -5.90
CA ALA A 92 -3.85 11.83 -7.09
C ALA A 92 -3.82 10.31 -7.31
N LEU A 93 -3.58 9.53 -6.26
CA LEU A 93 -3.56 8.06 -6.35
C LEU A 93 -4.93 7.50 -6.77
N LYS A 94 -6.02 8.06 -6.26
CA LYS A 94 -7.39 7.70 -6.67
C LYS A 94 -7.69 8.11 -8.11
N GLU A 95 -7.30 9.33 -8.49
CA GLU A 95 -7.62 9.89 -9.80
C GLU A 95 -6.89 9.19 -10.95
N TYR A 96 -5.66 8.76 -10.73
CA TYR A 96 -4.81 8.16 -11.78
C TYR A 96 -4.83 6.63 -11.81
N VAL A 97 -5.55 5.98 -10.90
CA VAL A 97 -5.87 4.54 -10.85
C VAL A 97 -4.65 3.63 -10.64
N VAL A 98 -3.57 3.80 -11.41
CA VAL A 98 -2.35 2.98 -11.33
C VAL A 98 -1.19 3.84 -10.84
N SER A 99 -0.46 3.35 -9.84
CA SER A 99 0.69 4.06 -9.28
C SER A 99 1.79 3.10 -8.83
N ILE A 100 2.99 3.61 -8.67
CA ILE A 100 4.13 2.87 -8.11
C ILE A 100 4.54 3.52 -6.80
N LYS A 101 4.79 2.70 -5.77
CA LYS A 101 5.18 3.17 -4.45
C LYS A 101 6.51 2.57 -4.03
N GLY A 102 7.46 3.43 -3.68
CA GLY A 102 8.70 3.07 -3.00
C GLY A 102 8.48 2.68 -1.52
N PRO A 103 9.53 2.31 -0.79
CA PRO A 103 9.44 1.97 0.63
C PRO A 103 9.01 3.19 1.46
N LEU A 104 8.28 2.96 2.55
CA LEU A 104 7.88 4.01 3.49
C LEU A 104 8.25 3.62 4.90
N THR A 105 8.88 4.54 5.62
CA THR A 105 9.19 4.40 7.03
C THR A 105 7.96 4.70 7.87
N THR A 106 7.70 3.86 8.88
CA THR A 106 6.70 4.15 9.90
C THR A 106 7.43 4.77 11.09
N PRO A 107 7.13 6.02 11.49
CA PRO A 107 7.74 6.64 12.65
C PRO A 107 7.51 5.79 13.90
N VAL A 108 8.57 5.53 14.68
CA VAL A 108 8.49 4.78 15.93
C VAL A 108 8.15 5.73 17.07
N GLY A 109 7.18 5.37 17.91
CA GLY A 109 6.87 6.09 19.16
C GLY A 109 5.92 7.28 19.05
N GLY A 110 5.37 7.59 17.88
CA GLY A 110 4.49 8.76 17.68
C GLY A 110 2.99 8.47 17.57
N GLY A 111 2.53 7.25 17.81
CA GLY A 111 1.12 6.89 17.62
C GLY A 111 0.67 6.94 16.14
N ILE A 112 1.59 7.18 15.21
CA ILE A 112 1.29 7.23 13.79
C ILE A 112 1.12 5.81 13.26
N ARG A 113 -0.05 5.52 12.71
CA ARG A 113 -0.33 4.27 12.04
C ARG A 113 0.59 4.10 10.82
N SER A 114 0.98 2.87 10.52
CA SER A 114 1.79 2.59 9.33
C SER A 114 1.19 3.23 8.07
N LEU A 115 1.97 4.08 7.40
CA LEU A 115 1.54 4.74 6.16
C LEU A 115 1.15 3.73 5.08
N ASN A 116 1.79 2.56 5.05
CA ASN A 116 1.42 1.46 4.14
C ASN A 116 0.03 0.91 4.45
N VAL A 117 -0.32 0.77 5.73
CA VAL A 117 -1.66 0.33 6.15
C VAL A 117 -2.68 1.41 5.83
N SER A 118 -2.37 2.67 6.14
CA SER A 118 -3.25 3.81 5.82
C SER A 118 -3.58 3.88 4.34
N LEU A 119 -2.57 3.79 3.46
CA LEU A 119 -2.79 3.78 2.01
C LEU A 119 -3.69 2.62 1.55
N ARG A 120 -3.48 1.41 2.07
CA ARG A 120 -4.31 0.25 1.72
C ARG A 120 -5.77 0.44 2.10
N GLN A 121 -6.02 1.01 3.28
CA GLN A 121 -7.38 1.25 3.79
C GLN A 121 -8.05 2.44 3.10
N ILE A 122 -7.37 3.58 2.97
CA ILE A 122 -7.95 4.79 2.37
C ILE A 122 -8.25 4.61 0.88
N LEU A 123 -7.42 3.83 0.19
CA LEU A 123 -7.60 3.51 -1.23
C LEU A 123 -8.47 2.27 -1.46
N ASP A 124 -8.94 1.63 -0.38
CA ASP A 124 -9.75 0.40 -0.44
C ASP A 124 -9.13 -0.68 -1.34
N LEU A 125 -7.84 -0.95 -1.13
CA LEU A 125 -7.11 -1.92 -1.93
C LEU A 125 -7.50 -3.34 -1.52
N TYR A 126 -8.16 -4.07 -2.43
CA TYR A 126 -8.77 -5.37 -2.16
C TYR A 126 -7.76 -6.44 -1.74
N VAL A 127 -6.64 -6.58 -2.44
CA VAL A 127 -5.69 -7.67 -2.21
C VAL A 127 -4.24 -7.24 -2.42
N CYS A 128 -3.33 -7.80 -1.63
CA CYS A 128 -1.91 -7.73 -1.90
C CYS A 128 -1.52 -8.95 -2.75
N LEU A 129 -1.54 -8.81 -4.07
CA LEU A 129 -1.24 -9.86 -5.04
C LEU A 129 0.27 -9.99 -5.23
N ARG A 130 0.84 -11.15 -4.98
CA ARG A 130 2.29 -11.39 -5.05
C ARG A 130 2.60 -12.61 -5.91
N PRO A 131 2.79 -12.46 -7.24
CA PRO A 131 3.34 -13.51 -8.07
C PRO A 131 4.82 -13.73 -7.72
N ILE A 132 5.20 -14.99 -7.51
CA ILE A 132 6.55 -15.39 -7.14
C ILE A 132 6.95 -16.52 -8.07
N ARG A 133 7.96 -16.29 -8.89
CA ARG A 133 8.54 -17.32 -9.76
C ARG A 133 10.05 -17.16 -9.82
N TYR A 134 10.72 -18.24 -10.18
CA TYR A 134 12.14 -18.21 -10.41
C TYR A 134 12.47 -17.60 -11.78
N PHE A 135 13.60 -16.91 -11.84
CA PHE A 135 14.20 -16.41 -13.08
C PHE A 135 15.58 -17.04 -13.24
N ASP A 136 15.87 -17.61 -14.41
CA ASP A 136 17.14 -18.26 -14.69
C ASP A 136 18.33 -17.31 -14.45
N GLY A 137 19.39 -17.87 -13.86
CA GLY A 137 20.60 -17.11 -13.53
C GLY A 137 20.55 -16.31 -12.21
N VAL A 138 19.42 -16.29 -11.51
CA VAL A 138 19.32 -15.63 -10.20
C VAL A 138 19.68 -16.60 -9.09
N PRO A 139 20.60 -16.26 -8.15
CA PRO A 139 20.88 -17.09 -6.98
C PRO A 139 19.62 -17.34 -6.15
N SER A 140 19.41 -18.57 -5.70
CA SER A 140 18.26 -18.94 -4.90
C SER A 140 18.66 -19.85 -3.73
N PRO A 141 18.10 -19.66 -2.51
CA PRO A 141 18.31 -20.56 -1.39
C PRO A 141 17.51 -21.86 -1.49
N VAL A 142 16.60 -21.95 -2.44
CA VAL A 142 15.74 -23.12 -2.66
C VAL A 142 16.47 -24.18 -3.47
N LYS A 143 16.32 -25.47 -3.11
CA LYS A 143 17.02 -26.57 -3.79
C LYS A 143 16.62 -26.78 -5.25
N ARG A 144 15.35 -26.52 -5.57
CA ARG A 144 14.79 -26.64 -6.93
C ARG A 144 14.02 -25.37 -7.28
N PRO A 145 14.72 -24.26 -7.50
CA PRO A 145 14.05 -22.96 -7.72
C PRO A 145 13.20 -22.92 -8.99
N GLN A 146 13.52 -23.71 -10.01
CA GLN A 146 12.74 -23.83 -11.24
C GLN A 146 11.32 -24.34 -11.01
N ASP A 147 11.03 -25.00 -9.87
CA ASP A 147 9.70 -25.50 -9.51
C ASP A 147 8.84 -24.41 -8.83
N VAL A 148 9.42 -23.23 -8.58
CA VAL A 148 8.70 -22.14 -7.91
C VAL A 148 7.97 -21.28 -8.93
N ASP A 149 6.65 -21.45 -8.99
CA ASP A 149 5.72 -20.58 -9.73
C ASP A 149 4.40 -20.56 -8.95
N MET A 150 4.22 -19.52 -8.14
CA MET A 150 3.05 -19.40 -7.28
C MET A 150 2.57 -17.96 -7.19
N VAL A 151 1.30 -17.78 -6.80
CA VAL A 151 0.73 -16.46 -6.52
C VAL A 151 0.18 -16.46 -5.11
N ILE A 152 0.66 -15.54 -4.26
CA ILE A 152 0.16 -15.34 -2.90
C ILE A 152 -0.85 -14.21 -2.91
N PHE A 153 -2.07 -14.51 -2.47
CA PHE A 153 -3.12 -13.54 -2.19
C PHE A 153 -3.09 -13.22 -0.70
N ARG A 154 -2.78 -11.98 -0.34
CA ARG A 154 -2.70 -11.55 1.06
C ARG A 154 -3.85 -10.61 1.38
N GLU A 155 -4.53 -10.89 2.49
CA GLU A 155 -5.55 -10.00 3.07
C GLU A 155 -5.01 -8.58 3.30
N ASN A 156 -5.85 -7.60 3.08
CA ASN A 156 -5.46 -6.21 3.10
C ASN A 156 -6.33 -5.32 4.01
N SER A 157 -7.61 -5.62 4.16
CA SER A 157 -8.61 -4.75 4.80
C SER A 157 -9.29 -5.37 6.02
N GLU A 158 -9.44 -6.68 6.06
CA GLU A 158 -10.03 -7.43 7.17
C GLU A 158 -8.97 -8.11 8.04
N ASP A 159 -9.34 -9.14 8.78
CA ASP A 159 -8.52 -9.85 9.73
C ASP A 159 -7.95 -8.87 10.79
N ILE A 160 -6.76 -9.12 11.29
CA ILE A 160 -6.07 -8.22 12.24
C ILE A 160 -5.73 -6.85 11.62
N TYR A 161 -5.77 -6.75 10.29
CA TYR A 161 -5.45 -5.51 9.57
C TYR A 161 -6.56 -4.46 9.63
N CYS A 162 -7.78 -4.83 10.03
CA CYS A 162 -8.86 -3.86 10.25
C CYS A 162 -8.53 -2.86 11.36
N GLY A 163 -7.64 -3.25 12.30
CA GLY A 163 -7.13 -2.37 13.35
C GLY A 163 -8.19 -1.97 14.39
N VAL A 164 -9.17 -2.83 14.64
CA VAL A 164 -10.12 -2.66 15.74
C VAL A 164 -9.50 -3.27 16.98
N GLU A 165 -8.88 -2.45 17.80
CA GLU A 165 -8.10 -2.86 18.96
C GLU A 165 -8.47 -2.01 20.18
N PHE A 166 -8.50 -2.66 21.34
CA PHE A 166 -8.73 -2.04 22.65
C PHE A 166 -7.51 -2.31 23.54
N GLU A 167 -6.93 -1.26 24.06
CA GLU A 167 -5.76 -1.38 24.91
C GLU A 167 -6.04 -2.12 26.21
N ALA A 168 -5.02 -2.79 26.74
CA ALA A 168 -5.09 -3.41 28.05
C ALA A 168 -5.43 -2.38 29.13
N ASN A 169 -6.27 -2.77 30.09
CA ASN A 169 -6.79 -1.91 31.18
C ASN A 169 -7.65 -0.73 30.69
N SER A 170 -8.10 -0.72 29.44
CA SER A 170 -9.11 0.24 28.99
C SER A 170 -10.50 -0.21 29.43
N LYS A 171 -11.41 0.75 29.64
CA LYS A 171 -12.81 0.46 30.00
C LYS A 171 -13.52 -0.36 28.91
N GLU A 172 -13.14 -0.13 27.67
CA GLU A 172 -13.66 -0.80 26.48
C GLU A 172 -13.22 -2.27 26.45
N SER A 173 -11.93 -2.54 26.71
CA SER A 173 -11.41 -3.90 26.81
C SER A 173 -12.05 -4.69 27.93
N ASP A 174 -12.15 -4.12 29.13
CA ASP A 174 -12.80 -4.74 30.28
C ASP A 174 -14.28 -5.05 30.03
N LYS A 175 -14.99 -4.12 29.40
CA LYS A 175 -16.40 -4.30 29.05
C LYS A 175 -16.56 -5.43 28.04
N LEU A 176 -15.74 -5.43 26.97
CA LEU A 176 -15.80 -6.45 25.94
C LEU A 176 -15.45 -7.84 26.49
N LEU A 177 -14.44 -7.94 27.35
CA LEU A 177 -14.05 -9.18 28.00
C LEU A 177 -15.19 -9.77 28.85
N LYS A 178 -15.88 -8.92 29.60
CA LYS A 178 -17.05 -9.34 30.40
C LYS A 178 -18.18 -9.87 29.52
N ILE A 179 -18.48 -9.20 28.39
CA ILE A 179 -19.50 -9.63 27.44
C ILE A 179 -19.10 -10.98 26.83
N LEU A 180 -17.86 -11.13 26.35
CA LEU A 180 -17.37 -12.37 25.74
C LEU A 180 -17.47 -13.57 26.72
N LYS A 181 -17.10 -13.38 27.99
CA LYS A 181 -17.17 -14.44 28.99
C LYS A 181 -18.59 -14.74 29.42
N LYS A 182 -19.41 -13.71 29.68
CA LYS A 182 -20.76 -13.90 30.24
C LYS A 182 -21.79 -14.27 29.20
N ASP A 183 -21.79 -13.64 28.05
CA ASP A 183 -22.86 -13.71 27.06
C ASP A 183 -22.54 -14.70 25.94
N PHE A 184 -21.23 -15.00 25.72
CA PHE A 184 -20.75 -15.90 24.67
C PHE A 184 -19.96 -17.11 25.18
N ASP A 185 -19.87 -17.31 26.50
CA ASP A 185 -19.18 -18.44 27.15
C ASP A 185 -17.72 -18.62 26.67
N VAL A 186 -17.03 -17.53 26.36
CA VAL A 186 -15.64 -17.56 25.88
C VAL A 186 -14.70 -17.89 27.05
N THR A 187 -14.19 -19.13 27.09
CA THR A 187 -13.27 -19.63 28.13
C THR A 187 -11.80 -19.55 27.73
N LYS A 188 -11.51 -19.32 26.46
CA LYS A 188 -10.12 -19.32 25.92
C LYS A 188 -9.28 -18.12 26.35
N VAL A 189 -9.89 -17.02 26.78
CA VAL A 189 -9.18 -15.89 27.38
C VAL A 189 -8.85 -16.23 28.82
N ARG A 190 -7.58 -16.59 29.06
CA ARG A 190 -7.12 -17.17 30.35
C ARG A 190 -7.10 -16.17 31.52
N PHE A 191 -6.82 -14.92 31.22
CA PHE A 191 -6.63 -13.87 32.24
C PHE A 191 -7.81 -12.90 32.24
N ASP A 192 -8.08 -12.32 33.40
CA ASP A 192 -9.16 -11.36 33.61
C ASP A 192 -8.68 -9.93 33.71
N GLU A 193 -7.38 -9.73 33.90
CA GLU A 193 -6.74 -8.43 34.11
C GLU A 193 -5.61 -8.22 33.09
N ASN A 194 -5.35 -6.97 32.76
CA ASN A 194 -4.30 -6.57 31.82
C ASN A 194 -4.46 -7.18 30.42
N VAL A 195 -5.70 -7.34 29.97
CA VAL A 195 -6.01 -7.94 28.66
C VAL A 195 -6.32 -6.85 27.66
N GLY A 196 -5.53 -6.76 26.58
CA GLY A 196 -5.89 -6.04 25.36
C GLY A 196 -6.69 -6.97 24.45
N ILE A 197 -7.63 -6.44 23.69
CA ILE A 197 -8.48 -7.23 22.78
C ILE A 197 -8.40 -6.65 21.38
N GLY A 198 -8.05 -7.49 20.40
CA GLY A 198 -8.19 -7.20 18.97
C GLY A 198 -9.37 -7.96 18.37
N ILE A 199 -10.17 -7.30 17.54
CA ILE A 199 -11.25 -7.89 16.79
C ILE A 199 -10.75 -8.27 15.40
N LYS A 200 -11.02 -9.53 15.02
CA LYS A 200 -10.65 -10.10 13.74
C LYS A 200 -11.92 -10.43 12.93
N PRO A 201 -12.46 -9.47 12.16
CA PRO A 201 -13.56 -9.76 11.25
C PRO A 201 -13.06 -10.59 10.06
N ILE A 202 -13.89 -11.51 9.61
CA ILE A 202 -13.65 -12.30 8.40
C ILE A 202 -14.97 -12.42 7.67
N SER A 203 -15.06 -11.89 6.47
CA SER A 203 -16.23 -11.98 5.63
C SER A 203 -15.98 -12.83 4.39
N LYS A 204 -17.06 -13.15 3.66
CA LYS A 204 -16.95 -13.83 2.37
C LYS A 204 -16.40 -12.90 1.28
N SER A 205 -16.54 -11.60 1.44
CA SER A 205 -16.14 -10.59 0.46
C SER A 205 -14.72 -10.09 0.68
N GLY A 206 -14.19 -10.16 1.92
CA GLY A 206 -12.82 -9.81 2.28
C GLY A 206 -11.83 -10.94 2.13
#